data_60dc7b2b71f53a7ea93d017bbdd1a716
#
_entry.id   60dc7b2b71f53a7ea93d017bbdd1a716
#
_cell.length_a   1.000
_cell.length_b   1.000
_cell.length_c   1.000
_cell.angle_alpha   90.00
_cell.angle_beta   90.00
_cell.angle_gamma   90.00
#
_symmetry.space_group_name_H-M   'P 1'
#
loop_
_entity.id
_entity.type
_entity.pdbx_description
1 polymer ?
#
loop_
_entity_poly.entity_id
_entity_poly.type
_entity_poly.pdbx_seq_one_letter_code
_entity_poly.pdbx_strand_id
1 'polypeptide(L)'
;MKFKIFCFIALSALLCSYQQVPTYTLARLKYNGGGDWYGDRTALPNLIKFCNQNIKTNFKADDETVEVGSAELFNYPFVFMTGHGNVLFSELEVRNLRRYLTGGGFLHICDNYGLDKFIRPQMKKVFPDLNFVELPLNHPIYHQKFDFPTGLPKIHEHDSKRPQGFGLIYKGRLVCFYDVECDLGNGWEDLGTYAGDSQEVRLKALKMGANLVQYALTQ
;
A
#
# COMPACT_ATOMS: atom_id res chain seq x y z
N MET A 1 73.70 -15.91 22.90
CA MET A 1 72.30 -16.38 22.83
C MET A 1 71.41 -15.24 22.34
N LYS A 2 70.97 -15.29 21.08
CA LYS A 2 70.15 -14.20 20.48
C LYS A 2 68.70 -14.68 20.44
N PHE A 3 67.83 -14.05 21.27
CA PHE A 3 66.35 -14.28 21.27
C PHE A 3 65.75 -13.57 20.08
N LYS A 4 65.13 -14.33 19.14
CA LYS A 4 64.31 -13.79 18.05
C LYS A 4 62.87 -13.67 18.56
N ILE A 5 62.38 -12.44 18.71
CA ILE A 5 61.01 -12.14 18.96
C ILE A 5 60.26 -12.24 17.67
N PHE A 6 59.31 -13.21 17.56
CA PHE A 6 58.39 -13.34 16.45
C PHE A 6 57.15 -12.49 16.79
N CYS A 7 57.00 -11.34 16.12
CA CYS A 7 55.73 -10.58 16.15
C CYS A 7 54.72 -11.29 15.28
N PHE A 8 53.73 -11.89 15.86
CA PHE A 8 52.50 -12.33 15.17
C PHE A 8 51.59 -11.12 14.97
N ILE A 9 51.54 -10.61 13.76
CA ILE A 9 50.50 -9.63 13.35
C ILE A 9 49.24 -10.43 13.06
N ALA A 10 48.30 -10.43 13.98
CA ALA A 10 46.95 -10.94 13.75
C ALA A 10 46.20 -9.96 12.83
N LEU A 11 46.14 -10.28 11.55
CA LEU A 11 45.30 -9.57 10.58
C LEU A 11 43.85 -9.94 10.84
N SER A 12 43.18 -9.18 11.70
CA SER A 12 41.70 -9.28 11.90
C SER A 12 41.04 -8.74 10.64
N ALA A 13 40.71 -9.62 9.71
CA ALA A 13 39.82 -9.30 8.61
C ALA A 13 38.43 -8.96 9.20
N LEU A 14 38.11 -7.67 9.26
CA LEU A 14 36.73 -7.21 9.47
C LEU A 14 35.92 -7.71 8.26
N LEU A 15 35.27 -8.84 8.41
CA LEU A 15 34.18 -9.24 7.54
C LEU A 15 33.01 -8.27 7.78
N CYS A 16 33.02 -7.12 7.08
CA CYS A 16 31.82 -6.36 6.87
C CYS A 16 30.86 -7.28 6.11
N SER A 17 30.01 -7.99 6.82
CA SER A 17 28.87 -8.67 6.24
C SER A 17 28.01 -7.57 5.60
N TYR A 18 28.07 -7.48 4.28
CA TYR A 18 27.19 -6.63 3.50
C TYR A 18 25.78 -7.20 3.69
N GLN A 19 25.06 -6.65 4.65
CA GLN A 19 23.68 -7.06 4.90
C GLN A 19 22.86 -6.55 3.72
N GLN A 20 22.52 -7.46 2.83
CA GLN A 20 21.70 -7.14 1.67
C GLN A 20 20.37 -6.62 2.19
N VAL A 21 20.06 -5.35 1.93
CA VAL A 21 18.78 -4.75 2.32
C VAL A 21 17.67 -5.54 1.61
N PRO A 22 16.72 -6.10 2.35
CA PRO A 22 15.63 -6.87 1.73
C PRO A 22 14.94 -6.03 0.65
N THR A 23 14.75 -6.61 -0.51
CA THR A 23 14.00 -5.98 -1.60
C THR A 23 12.57 -6.49 -1.56
N TYR A 24 11.61 -5.60 -1.44
CA TYR A 24 10.19 -5.92 -1.44
C TYR A 24 9.57 -5.60 -2.80
N THR A 25 8.37 -6.10 -3.02
CA THR A 25 7.54 -5.78 -4.18
C THR A 25 6.18 -5.33 -3.69
N LEU A 26 5.59 -4.33 -4.31
CA LEU A 26 4.18 -3.99 -4.13
C LEU A 26 3.37 -4.81 -5.12
N ALA A 27 2.15 -5.17 -4.77
CA ALA A 27 1.30 -5.95 -5.65
C ALA A 27 -0.08 -5.32 -5.83
N ARG A 28 -0.60 -5.51 -7.03
CA ARG A 28 -1.99 -5.23 -7.40
C ARG A 28 -2.85 -6.46 -7.12
N LEU A 29 -3.99 -6.27 -6.46
CA LEU A 29 -4.90 -7.34 -6.12
C LEU A 29 -5.82 -7.67 -7.31
N LYS A 30 -5.68 -8.87 -7.85
CA LYS A 30 -6.62 -9.41 -8.84
C LYS A 30 -7.76 -10.10 -8.13
N TYR A 31 -8.97 -9.61 -8.37
CA TYR A 31 -10.21 -10.13 -7.78
C TYR A 31 -11.22 -10.55 -8.86
N ASN A 32 -12.21 -11.33 -8.47
CA ASN A 32 -13.30 -11.79 -9.33
C ASN A 32 -14.53 -10.87 -9.18
N GLY A 33 -15.52 -11.05 -10.07
CA GLY A 33 -16.78 -10.31 -10.03
C GLY A 33 -17.02 -9.42 -11.24
N GLY A 34 -16.02 -9.25 -12.10
CA GLY A 34 -16.13 -8.47 -13.34
C GLY A 34 -15.77 -7.00 -13.22
N GLY A 35 -15.28 -6.56 -12.06
CA GLY A 35 -14.66 -5.25 -11.92
C GLY A 35 -13.28 -5.19 -12.56
N ASP A 36 -12.85 -4.00 -12.94
CA ASP A 36 -11.60 -3.77 -13.70
C ASP A 36 -10.38 -3.57 -12.78
N TRP A 37 -10.06 -4.58 -11.97
CA TRP A 37 -8.90 -4.62 -11.07
C TRP A 37 -7.58 -4.21 -11.74
N TYR A 38 -7.52 -4.29 -13.06
CA TYR A 38 -6.36 -3.95 -13.90
C TYR A 38 -6.31 -2.46 -14.29
N GLY A 39 -7.20 -1.63 -13.78
CA GLY A 39 -7.14 -0.17 -13.90
C GLY A 39 -5.88 0.43 -13.29
N ASP A 40 -5.65 1.71 -13.51
CA ASP A 40 -4.52 2.47 -12.92
C ASP A 40 -3.15 1.81 -13.18
N ARG A 41 -2.85 1.51 -14.43
CA ARG A 41 -1.72 0.66 -14.82
C ARG A 41 -0.36 1.17 -14.37
N THR A 42 -0.14 2.47 -14.43
CA THR A 42 1.14 3.10 -14.09
C THR A 42 1.20 3.56 -12.63
N ALA A 43 0.09 3.43 -11.89
CA ALA A 43 -0.05 3.92 -10.52
C ALA A 43 1.00 3.32 -9.58
N LEU A 44 1.07 1.99 -9.46
CA LEU A 44 2.03 1.34 -8.56
C LEU A 44 3.49 1.55 -8.96
N PRO A 45 3.92 1.42 -10.24
CA PRO A 45 5.28 1.75 -10.66
C PRO A 45 5.68 3.17 -10.29
N ASN A 46 4.80 4.15 -10.46
CA ASN A 46 5.04 5.53 -10.08
C ASN A 46 5.13 5.72 -8.56
N LEU A 47 4.25 5.07 -7.80
CA LEU A 47 4.31 5.09 -6.33
C LEU A 47 5.60 4.43 -5.83
N ILE A 48 5.99 3.30 -6.36
CA ILE A 48 7.26 2.60 -6.06
C ILE A 48 8.44 3.54 -6.26
N LYS A 49 8.52 4.14 -7.44
CA LYS A 49 9.59 5.10 -7.78
C LYS A 49 9.63 6.26 -6.78
N PHE A 50 8.46 6.81 -6.46
CA PHE A 50 8.35 7.91 -5.50
C PHE A 50 8.78 7.49 -4.08
N CYS A 51 8.37 6.31 -3.61
CA CYS A 51 8.75 5.77 -2.30
C CYS A 51 10.26 5.54 -2.20
N ASN A 52 10.87 4.89 -3.21
CA ASN A 52 12.30 4.65 -3.23
C ASN A 52 13.12 5.95 -3.14
N GLN A 53 12.65 7.02 -3.78
CA GLN A 53 13.31 8.32 -3.76
C GLN A 53 13.11 9.09 -2.46
N ASN A 54 11.89 9.06 -1.88
CA ASN A 54 11.48 10.00 -0.85
C ASN A 54 11.45 9.41 0.57
N ILE A 55 11.15 8.12 0.72
CA ILE A 55 11.10 7.43 2.02
C ILE A 55 12.14 6.30 2.15
N LYS A 56 13.09 6.23 1.19
CA LYS A 56 14.24 5.32 1.22
C LYS A 56 13.86 3.84 1.29
N THR A 57 12.77 3.45 0.65
CA THR A 57 12.44 2.05 0.46
C THR A 57 13.35 1.40 -0.58
N ASN A 58 13.40 0.06 -0.58
CA ASN A 58 14.12 -0.72 -1.57
C ASN A 58 13.14 -1.67 -2.29
N PHE A 59 12.17 -1.08 -2.99
CA PHE A 59 11.23 -1.85 -3.80
C PHE A 59 11.82 -2.15 -5.18
N LYS A 60 11.44 -3.30 -5.75
CA LYS A 60 11.62 -3.56 -7.19
C LYS A 60 10.89 -2.49 -7.99
N ALA A 61 11.38 -2.19 -9.19
CA ALA A 61 10.83 -1.09 -10.00
C ALA A 61 9.41 -1.34 -10.48
N ASP A 62 9.09 -2.59 -10.74
CA ASP A 62 7.77 -3.01 -11.25
C ASP A 62 6.93 -3.63 -10.12
N ASP A 63 5.61 -3.43 -10.20
CA ASP A 63 4.63 -4.13 -9.38
C ASP A 63 4.33 -5.53 -9.93
N GLU A 64 3.75 -6.34 -9.07
CA GLU A 64 3.26 -7.67 -9.45
C GLU A 64 1.74 -7.73 -9.29
N THR A 65 1.12 -8.70 -9.95
CA THR A 65 -0.31 -8.98 -9.80
C THR A 65 -0.48 -10.24 -8.97
N VAL A 66 -1.32 -10.19 -7.94
CA VAL A 66 -1.57 -11.34 -7.06
C VAL A 66 -3.07 -11.59 -6.91
N GLU A 67 -3.47 -12.84 -7.01
CA GLU A 67 -4.86 -13.26 -6.79
C GLU A 67 -5.18 -13.34 -5.29
N VAL A 68 -6.39 -12.94 -4.92
CA VAL A 68 -6.85 -12.93 -3.51
C VAL A 68 -6.67 -14.30 -2.84
N GLY A 69 -6.90 -15.38 -3.58
CA GLY A 69 -6.80 -16.76 -3.08
C GLY A 69 -5.40 -17.37 -3.12
N SER A 70 -4.41 -16.68 -3.70
CA SER A 70 -3.05 -17.21 -3.85
C SER A 70 -2.28 -17.23 -2.53
N ALA A 71 -1.43 -18.24 -2.35
CA ALA A 71 -0.44 -18.25 -1.27
C ALA A 71 0.63 -17.16 -1.44
N GLU A 72 0.85 -16.69 -2.66
CA GLU A 72 1.82 -15.63 -2.96
C GLU A 72 1.42 -14.28 -2.35
N LEU A 73 0.13 -14.09 -2.00
CA LEU A 73 -0.36 -12.88 -1.33
C LEU A 73 0.47 -12.51 -0.10
N PHE A 74 1.00 -13.51 0.61
CA PHE A 74 1.80 -13.33 1.82
C PHE A 74 3.23 -12.83 1.57
N ASN A 75 3.66 -12.74 0.32
CA ASN A 75 4.97 -12.19 -0.06
C ASN A 75 4.97 -10.66 -0.14
N TYR A 76 3.80 -10.02 -0.11
CA TYR A 76 3.66 -8.59 -0.33
C TYR A 76 3.23 -7.88 0.97
N PRO A 77 4.05 -6.98 1.51
CA PRO A 77 3.69 -6.26 2.74
C PRO A 77 2.56 -5.25 2.53
N PHE A 78 2.40 -4.78 1.30
CA PHE A 78 1.39 -3.82 0.88
C PHE A 78 0.77 -4.28 -0.43
N VAL A 79 -0.55 -4.34 -0.46
CA VAL A 79 -1.33 -4.72 -1.64
C VAL A 79 -2.32 -3.60 -1.98
N PHE A 80 -2.36 -3.23 -3.26
CA PHE A 80 -3.22 -2.21 -3.82
C PHE A 80 -4.40 -2.84 -4.55
N MET A 81 -5.59 -2.37 -4.27
CA MET A 81 -6.83 -2.77 -4.92
C MET A 81 -7.51 -1.54 -5.49
N THR A 82 -7.83 -1.56 -6.76
CA THR A 82 -8.54 -0.51 -7.48
C THR A 82 -9.59 -1.11 -8.41
N GLY A 83 -10.42 -0.30 -9.00
CA GLY A 83 -11.33 -0.65 -10.09
C GLY A 83 -12.73 -0.13 -9.91
N HIS A 84 -13.50 -0.27 -10.98
CA HIS A 84 -14.94 -0.01 -11.03
C HIS A 84 -15.72 -1.33 -10.99
N GLY A 85 -16.97 -1.25 -10.53
CA GLY A 85 -17.91 -2.37 -10.66
C GLY A 85 -17.76 -3.44 -9.60
N ASN A 86 -18.20 -4.65 -9.95
CA ASN A 86 -18.45 -5.69 -8.97
C ASN A 86 -17.19 -6.39 -8.48
N VAL A 87 -17.16 -6.65 -7.18
CA VAL A 87 -16.14 -7.44 -6.49
C VAL A 87 -16.81 -8.66 -5.88
N LEU A 88 -16.23 -9.82 -6.10
CA LEU A 88 -16.72 -11.08 -5.53
C LEU A 88 -15.55 -11.89 -4.96
N PHE A 89 -15.63 -12.21 -3.68
CA PHE A 89 -14.72 -13.14 -3.02
C PHE A 89 -15.42 -14.46 -2.72
N SER A 90 -14.79 -15.55 -3.15
CA SER A 90 -15.15 -16.90 -2.72
C SER A 90 -14.80 -17.09 -1.24
N GLU A 91 -15.33 -18.16 -0.62
CA GLU A 91 -14.98 -18.49 0.77
C GLU A 91 -13.48 -18.73 0.99
N LEU A 92 -12.80 -19.30 0.00
CA LEU A 92 -11.35 -19.49 0.06
C LEU A 92 -10.63 -18.13 0.09
N GLU A 93 -11.00 -17.23 -0.82
CA GLU A 93 -10.42 -15.88 -0.90
C GLU A 93 -10.70 -15.05 0.36
N VAL A 94 -11.90 -15.15 0.91
CA VAL A 94 -12.25 -14.52 2.20
C VAL A 94 -11.33 -15.00 3.31
N ARG A 95 -11.13 -16.32 3.45
CA ARG A 95 -10.24 -16.89 4.47
C ARG A 95 -8.78 -16.49 4.24
N ASN A 96 -8.33 -16.51 2.99
CA ASN A 96 -6.95 -16.17 2.62
C ASN A 96 -6.66 -14.70 2.91
N LEU A 97 -7.53 -13.80 2.47
CA LEU A 97 -7.40 -12.36 2.70
C LEU A 97 -7.43 -12.04 4.21
N ARG A 98 -8.33 -12.68 4.98
CA ARG A 98 -8.34 -12.52 6.43
C ARG A 98 -7.02 -12.94 7.06
N ARG A 99 -6.46 -14.09 6.67
CA ARG A 99 -5.16 -14.56 7.18
C ARG A 99 -4.03 -13.60 6.83
N TYR A 100 -4.00 -13.11 5.59
CA TYR A 100 -3.04 -12.13 5.14
C TYR A 100 -3.10 -10.85 6.00
N LEU A 101 -4.28 -10.28 6.15
CA LEU A 101 -4.49 -9.03 6.90
C LEU A 101 -4.22 -9.20 8.39
N THR A 102 -4.58 -10.34 8.99
CA THR A 102 -4.29 -10.61 10.40
C THR A 102 -2.86 -11.02 10.67
N GLY A 103 -2.14 -11.48 9.65
CA GLY A 103 -0.75 -11.93 9.71
C GLY A 103 0.30 -10.85 9.45
N GLY A 104 -0.09 -9.59 9.29
CA GLY A 104 0.84 -8.47 9.08
C GLY A 104 0.68 -7.74 7.75
N GLY A 105 -0.05 -8.31 6.79
CA GLY A 105 -0.33 -7.66 5.51
C GLY A 105 -1.18 -6.40 5.64
N PHE A 106 -1.09 -5.54 4.65
CA PHE A 106 -1.85 -4.30 4.55
C PHE A 106 -2.53 -4.20 3.19
N LEU A 107 -3.82 -3.86 3.18
CA LEU A 107 -4.59 -3.63 1.97
C LEU A 107 -4.96 -2.15 1.85
N HIS A 108 -4.61 -1.54 0.73
CA HIS A 108 -5.16 -0.26 0.31
C HIS A 108 -6.23 -0.50 -0.75
N ILE A 109 -7.43 -0.02 -0.51
CA ILE A 109 -8.54 0.00 -1.46
C ILE A 109 -8.72 1.42 -1.95
N CYS A 110 -8.65 1.62 -3.26
CA CYS A 110 -8.94 2.87 -3.93
C CYS A 110 -10.31 2.78 -4.59
N ASP A 111 -11.24 3.67 -4.21
CA ASP A 111 -12.54 3.74 -4.85
C ASP A 111 -12.46 4.56 -6.14
N ASN A 112 -12.35 3.86 -7.24
CA ASN A 112 -12.33 4.41 -8.58
C ASN A 112 -13.75 4.79 -9.09
N TYR A 113 -14.63 5.13 -8.15
CA TYR A 113 -16.05 5.44 -8.33
C TYR A 113 -16.96 4.22 -8.58
N GLY A 114 -17.82 3.99 -7.61
CA GLY A 114 -18.83 2.93 -7.67
C GLY A 114 -18.40 1.56 -7.17
N LEU A 115 -17.19 1.43 -6.62
CA LEU A 115 -16.72 0.22 -5.95
C LEU A 115 -17.39 0.00 -4.58
N ASP A 116 -17.74 1.08 -3.89
CA ASP A 116 -18.19 1.09 -2.49
C ASP A 116 -19.29 0.08 -2.18
N LYS A 117 -20.35 0.07 -2.97
CA LYS A 117 -21.51 -0.84 -2.78
C LYS A 117 -21.15 -2.33 -2.95
N PHE A 118 -20.05 -2.64 -3.61
CA PHE A 118 -19.58 -4.01 -3.85
C PHE A 118 -18.53 -4.43 -2.83
N ILE A 119 -17.55 -3.58 -2.55
CA ILE A 119 -16.42 -3.96 -1.70
C ILE A 119 -16.79 -4.07 -0.22
N ARG A 120 -17.65 -3.18 0.31
CA ARG A 120 -18.03 -3.23 1.73
C ARG A 120 -18.67 -4.55 2.13
N PRO A 121 -19.64 -5.13 1.39
CA PRO A 121 -20.17 -6.45 1.70
C PRO A 121 -19.12 -7.56 1.64
N GLN A 122 -18.14 -7.49 0.72
CA GLN A 122 -17.08 -8.49 0.66
C GLN A 122 -16.12 -8.38 1.85
N MET A 123 -15.72 -7.17 2.23
CA MET A 123 -14.88 -6.96 3.42
C MET A 123 -15.63 -7.33 4.71
N LYS A 124 -16.97 -7.23 4.74
CA LYS A 124 -17.77 -7.73 5.86
C LYS A 124 -17.74 -9.25 5.98
N LYS A 125 -17.57 -9.99 4.88
CA LYS A 125 -17.32 -11.45 4.93
C LYS A 125 -15.92 -11.73 5.51
N VAL A 126 -14.90 -10.91 5.11
CA VAL A 126 -13.54 -11.05 5.63
C VAL A 126 -13.50 -10.77 7.13
N PHE A 127 -14.16 -9.74 7.60
CA PHE A 127 -14.24 -9.35 9.02
C PHE A 127 -15.70 -9.13 9.45
N PRO A 128 -16.42 -10.20 9.83
CA PRO A 128 -17.85 -10.10 10.23
C PRO A 128 -18.11 -9.15 11.40
N ASP A 129 -17.15 -9.04 12.30
CA ASP A 129 -17.28 -8.25 13.53
C ASP A 129 -16.74 -6.81 13.40
N LEU A 130 -16.09 -6.46 12.27
CA LEU A 130 -15.56 -5.12 12.04
C LEU A 130 -16.43 -4.34 11.04
N ASN A 131 -16.39 -3.03 11.18
CA ASN A 131 -16.90 -2.10 10.18
C ASN A 131 -15.80 -1.12 9.78
N PHE A 132 -15.88 -0.61 8.56
CA PHE A 132 -15.08 0.53 8.17
C PHE A 132 -15.43 1.75 9.04
N VAL A 133 -14.42 2.32 9.68
CA VAL A 133 -14.55 3.55 10.46
C VAL A 133 -13.76 4.66 9.78
N GLU A 134 -14.31 5.86 9.73
CA GLU A 134 -13.57 7.01 9.22
C GLU A 134 -12.43 7.32 10.18
N LEU A 135 -11.22 7.42 9.67
CA LEU A 135 -10.04 7.71 10.48
C LEU A 135 -10.02 9.20 10.86
N PRO A 136 -9.78 9.52 12.13
CA PRO A 136 -9.71 10.91 12.56
C PRO A 136 -8.49 11.62 11.94
N LEU A 137 -8.56 12.93 11.77
CA LEU A 137 -7.52 13.73 11.12
C LEU A 137 -6.14 13.62 11.78
N ASN A 138 -6.09 13.33 13.07
CA ASN A 138 -4.85 13.10 13.82
C ASN A 138 -4.34 11.64 13.74
N HIS A 139 -4.95 10.79 12.91
CA HIS A 139 -4.48 9.41 12.76
C HIS A 139 -3.07 9.39 12.16
N PRO A 140 -2.13 8.57 12.69
CA PRO A 140 -0.73 8.56 12.26
C PRO A 140 -0.51 8.34 10.75
N ILE A 141 -1.46 7.71 10.04
CA ILE A 141 -1.36 7.48 8.60
C ILE A 141 -1.31 8.79 7.78
N TYR A 142 -1.87 9.87 8.31
CA TYR A 142 -1.82 11.19 7.68
C TYR A 142 -0.55 11.98 8.02
N HIS A 143 0.24 11.50 8.99
CA HIS A 143 1.39 12.21 9.57
C HIS A 143 2.66 11.35 9.57
N GLN A 144 2.93 10.64 8.48
CA GLN A 144 4.17 9.89 8.30
C GLN A 144 5.30 10.82 7.83
N LYS A 145 5.88 10.57 6.66
CA LYS A 145 6.89 11.45 6.04
C LYS A 145 6.30 12.80 5.64
N PHE A 146 5.05 12.80 5.21
CA PHE A 146 4.35 14.00 4.73
C PHE A 146 3.17 14.29 5.65
N ASP A 147 2.92 15.58 5.90
CA ASP A 147 1.86 16.03 6.78
C ASP A 147 0.59 16.37 5.99
N PHE A 148 -0.54 15.77 6.39
CA PHE A 148 -1.87 15.99 5.84
C PHE A 148 -2.85 16.36 6.96
N PRO A 149 -2.77 17.55 7.51
CA PRO A 149 -3.55 17.94 8.68
C PRO A 149 -5.06 18.03 8.42
N THR A 150 -5.46 18.09 7.16
CA THR A 150 -6.86 18.08 6.73
C THR A 150 -7.33 16.68 6.24
N GLY A 151 -6.51 15.65 6.42
CA GLY A 151 -6.79 14.28 5.93
C GLY A 151 -6.47 14.10 4.45
N LEU A 152 -7.22 13.22 3.79
CA LEU A 152 -6.98 12.89 2.38
C LEU A 152 -7.10 14.11 1.46
N PRO A 153 -6.19 14.27 0.49
CA PRO A 153 -6.36 15.25 -0.57
C PRO A 153 -7.49 14.83 -1.52
N LYS A 154 -8.22 15.79 -2.09
CA LYS A 154 -9.10 15.53 -3.22
C LYS A 154 -8.25 15.44 -4.48
N ILE A 155 -8.33 14.32 -5.17
CA ILE A 155 -7.55 14.05 -6.38
C ILE A 155 -8.45 14.14 -7.60
N HIS A 156 -9.53 13.35 -7.61
CA HIS A 156 -10.49 13.35 -8.71
C HIS A 156 -11.89 13.70 -8.21
N GLU A 157 -12.73 14.30 -9.07
CA GLU A 157 -14.10 14.64 -8.72
C GLU A 157 -15.06 13.54 -9.17
N HIS A 158 -15.89 13.08 -8.22
CA HIS A 158 -16.98 12.14 -8.48
C HIS A 158 -18.33 12.78 -8.12
N ASP A 159 -18.73 12.67 -6.85
CA ASP A 159 -20.01 13.16 -6.33
C ASP A 159 -19.91 14.53 -5.65
N SER A 160 -18.84 15.28 -5.86
CA SER A 160 -18.56 16.58 -5.21
C SER A 160 -18.57 16.51 -3.68
N LYS A 161 -18.32 15.34 -3.12
CA LYS A 161 -18.20 15.15 -1.68
C LYS A 161 -16.75 15.32 -1.22
N ARG A 162 -16.56 15.49 0.08
CA ARG A 162 -15.22 15.55 0.65
C ARG A 162 -14.53 14.19 0.57
N PRO A 163 -13.21 14.12 0.42
CA PRO A 163 -12.46 12.89 0.50
C PRO A 163 -12.53 12.32 1.93
N GLN A 164 -12.62 11.00 2.04
CA GLN A 164 -12.71 10.27 3.31
C GLN A 164 -11.77 9.08 3.32
N GLY A 165 -11.00 8.93 4.37
CA GLY A 165 -10.18 7.75 4.62
C GLY A 165 -10.84 6.86 5.65
N PHE A 166 -11.23 5.65 5.25
CA PHE A 166 -11.78 4.65 6.13
C PHE A 166 -10.76 3.58 6.48
N GLY A 167 -10.87 3.03 7.68
CA GLY A 167 -10.01 1.95 8.14
C GLY A 167 -10.77 0.74 8.65
N LEU A 168 -10.22 -0.46 8.44
CA LEU A 168 -10.54 -1.63 9.24
C LEU A 168 -9.45 -1.83 10.29
N ILE A 169 -9.84 -1.81 11.55
CA ILE A 169 -8.92 -1.91 12.69
C ILE A 169 -9.11 -3.27 13.35
N TYR A 170 -8.09 -4.13 13.26
CA TYR A 170 -8.09 -5.45 13.89
C TYR A 170 -7.08 -5.48 15.04
N LYS A 171 -7.56 -5.71 16.26
CA LYS A 171 -6.73 -5.74 17.49
C LYS A 171 -5.79 -4.53 17.63
N GLY A 172 -6.31 -3.33 17.33
CA GLY A 172 -5.55 -2.09 17.43
C GLY A 172 -4.67 -1.76 16.21
N ARG A 173 -4.52 -2.66 15.24
CA ARG A 173 -3.77 -2.45 14.00
C ARG A 173 -4.71 -2.07 12.85
N LEU A 174 -4.38 -1.04 12.10
CA LEU A 174 -5.06 -0.72 10.85
C LEU A 174 -4.60 -1.73 9.78
N VAL A 175 -5.50 -2.63 9.37
CA VAL A 175 -5.19 -3.71 8.43
C VAL A 175 -5.60 -3.38 7.00
N CYS A 176 -6.55 -2.46 6.84
CA CYS A 176 -7.04 -2.02 5.54
C CYS A 176 -7.33 -0.53 5.59
N PHE A 177 -6.85 0.19 4.60
CA PHE A 177 -7.20 1.59 4.36
C PHE A 177 -8.03 1.68 3.08
N TYR A 178 -9.10 2.43 3.12
CA TYR A 178 -10.01 2.62 1.99
C TYR A 178 -10.23 4.11 1.77
N ASP A 179 -9.80 4.62 0.62
CA ASP A 179 -10.07 6.00 0.22
C ASP A 179 -11.39 6.07 -0.57
N VAL A 180 -12.22 7.03 -0.19
CA VAL A 180 -13.52 7.30 -0.83
C VAL A 180 -13.55 8.76 -1.24
N GLU A 181 -14.07 9.07 -2.42
CA GLU A 181 -14.13 10.42 -2.99
C GLU A 181 -12.75 11.10 -3.09
N CYS A 182 -11.69 10.32 -3.14
CA CYS A 182 -10.30 10.78 -3.21
C CYS A 182 -9.65 10.38 -4.53
N ASP A 183 -9.66 9.06 -4.81
CA ASP A 183 -9.07 8.44 -5.98
C ASP A 183 -7.54 8.62 -6.07
N LEU A 184 -6.86 8.10 -5.04
CA LEU A 184 -5.39 8.16 -4.98
C LEU A 184 -4.74 7.43 -6.16
N GLY A 185 -5.35 6.32 -6.63
CA GLY A 185 -4.86 5.52 -7.75
C GLY A 185 -4.70 6.35 -9.02
N ASN A 186 -5.72 7.10 -9.40
CA ASN A 186 -5.67 8.02 -10.53
C ASN A 186 -4.56 9.05 -10.37
N GLY A 187 -4.39 9.59 -9.16
CA GLY A 187 -3.34 10.56 -8.89
C GLY A 187 -1.92 9.99 -8.94
N TRP A 188 -1.74 8.67 -8.91
CA TRP A 188 -0.42 8.04 -9.08
C TRP A 188 -0.11 7.73 -10.54
N GLU A 189 -1.11 7.75 -11.43
CA GLU A 189 -0.92 7.51 -12.87
C GLU A 189 0.06 8.51 -13.50
N ASP A 190 0.47 8.22 -14.73
CA ASP A 190 1.28 9.14 -15.52
C ASP A 190 0.53 10.45 -15.77
N LEU A 191 1.28 11.55 -15.74
CA LEU A 191 0.71 12.88 -16.00
C LEU A 191 0.07 12.93 -17.38
N GLY A 192 -1.18 13.37 -17.42
CA GLY A 192 -1.97 13.44 -18.65
C GLY A 192 -2.81 12.20 -18.95
N THR A 193 -2.81 11.19 -18.08
CA THR A 193 -3.71 10.04 -18.20
C THR A 193 -5.16 10.49 -18.03
N TYR A 194 -5.43 11.36 -17.08
CA TYR A 194 -6.75 11.94 -16.85
C TYR A 194 -6.77 13.44 -17.19
N ALA A 195 -7.88 13.89 -17.76
CA ALA A 195 -8.06 15.30 -18.09
C ALA A 195 -8.20 16.12 -16.79
N GLY A 196 -7.42 17.20 -16.68
CA GLY A 196 -7.46 18.10 -15.54
C GLY A 196 -6.49 17.77 -14.41
N ASP A 197 -5.80 16.65 -14.45
CA ASP A 197 -4.78 16.31 -13.45
C ASP A 197 -3.56 17.22 -13.60
N SER A 198 -3.29 17.99 -12.57
CA SER A 198 -2.11 18.83 -12.49
C SER A 198 -0.95 18.09 -11.82
N GLN A 199 0.28 18.54 -12.11
CA GLN A 199 1.47 18.04 -11.42
C GLN A 199 1.38 18.21 -9.89
N GLU A 200 0.72 19.27 -9.41
CA GLU A 200 0.52 19.53 -7.99
C GLU A 200 -0.40 18.50 -7.35
N VAL A 201 -1.54 18.21 -7.98
CA VAL A 201 -2.51 17.20 -7.52
C VAL A 201 -1.85 15.82 -7.50
N ARG A 202 -1.16 15.46 -8.59
CA ARG A 202 -0.39 14.21 -8.66
C ARG A 202 0.65 14.10 -7.54
N LEU A 203 1.39 15.16 -7.25
CA LEU A 203 2.37 15.15 -6.17
C LEU A 203 1.72 14.97 -4.80
N LYS A 204 0.54 15.56 -4.56
CA LYS A 204 -0.24 15.33 -3.32
C LYS A 204 -0.64 13.86 -3.19
N ALA A 205 -1.13 13.25 -4.26
CA ALA A 205 -1.49 11.83 -4.28
C ALA A 205 -0.29 10.93 -3.99
N LEU A 206 0.85 11.14 -4.65
CA LEU A 206 2.08 10.37 -4.43
C LEU A 206 2.61 10.52 -2.99
N LYS A 207 2.55 11.71 -2.42
CA LYS A 207 2.92 11.97 -1.01
C LYS A 207 2.02 11.19 -0.05
N MET A 208 0.70 11.18 -0.28
CA MET A 208 -0.22 10.42 0.54
C MET A 208 -0.01 8.91 0.36
N GLY A 209 0.21 8.45 -0.86
CA GLY A 209 0.58 7.05 -1.14
C GLY A 209 1.84 6.62 -0.41
N ALA A 210 2.89 7.46 -0.39
CA ALA A 210 4.10 7.19 0.37
C ALA A 210 3.84 7.10 1.89
N ASN A 211 2.93 7.91 2.43
CA ASN A 211 2.49 7.78 3.81
C ASN A 211 1.80 6.44 4.07
N LEU A 212 0.91 5.98 3.17
CA LEU A 212 0.25 4.67 3.29
C LEU A 212 1.28 3.54 3.31
N VAL A 213 2.24 3.57 2.40
CA VAL A 213 3.30 2.57 2.31
C VAL A 213 4.18 2.60 3.56
N GLN A 214 4.63 3.79 3.99
CA GLN A 214 5.46 3.91 5.19
C GLN A 214 4.72 3.40 6.42
N TYR A 215 3.45 3.77 6.60
CA TYR A 215 2.63 3.30 7.70
C TYR A 215 2.51 1.77 7.69
N ALA A 216 2.22 1.16 6.53
CA ALA A 216 2.12 -0.29 6.39
C ALA A 216 3.40 -1.04 6.78
N LEU A 217 4.57 -0.45 6.52
CA LEU A 217 5.87 -1.07 6.80
C LEU A 217 6.35 -0.86 8.24
N THR A 218 5.74 0.05 9.02
CA THR A 218 6.23 0.46 10.34
C THR A 218 5.29 0.17 11.51
N GLN A 219 4.10 -0.39 11.24
CA GLN A 219 3.11 -0.73 12.28
C GLN A 219 3.31 -2.13 12.90
#